data_09a47f1501a64c2768507c93dba82a1b
#
_entry.id   09a47f1501a64c2768507c93dba82a1b
#
_cell.length_a   1.000
_cell.length_b   1.000
_cell.length_c   1.000
_cell.angle_alpha   90.00
_cell.angle_beta   90.00
_cell.angle_gamma   90.00
#
_symmetry.space_group_name_H-M   'P 1'
#
loop_
_entity.id
_entity.type
_entity.pdbx_description
1 polymer ?
#
loop_
_entity_poly.entity_id
_entity_poly.type
_entity_poly.pdbx_seq_one_letter_code
_entity_poly.pdbx_strand_id
1 'polypeptide(L)'
;MAESMEVKPIGVGEFGEIYDQFKGDVQGAIAFLLNKKSGEAIGALYHKEIGDIDLVWGEEGTGKSDGYGLAKLVKFHPEVLNDLQSIVGDMIIEVRTSQRIQLGSERYHATVRLTWNDIEKTWLLTAFEKKNSVSDNTTDTVGTPKEPGE
;
A
#
# COMPACT_ATOMS: atom_id res chain seq x y z
N MET A 1 -12.28 5.39 30.28
CA MET A 1 -12.36 5.22 30.03
C MET A 1 -11.99 4.94 29.16
N ALA A 2 -11.90 4.83 28.75
CA ALA A 2 -11.78 4.60 28.08
C ALA A 2 -11.40 4.08 27.37
N GLU A 3 -11.26 3.95 27.17
CA GLU A 3 -10.97 3.54 26.60
C GLU A 3 -10.95 2.75 26.09
N SER A 4 -11.17 2.69 26.10
CA SER A 4 -11.26 1.76 25.75
C SER A 4 -11.52 1.19 24.54
N MET A 5 -11.19 1.57 23.76
CA MET A 5 -11.21 1.15 22.56
C MET A 5 -10.23 0.16 22.41
N GLU A 6 -10.37 -0.99 22.84
CA GLU A 6 -9.45 -2.00 22.61
C GLU A 6 -9.56 -2.45 21.22
N VAL A 7 -8.48 -2.55 20.47
CA VAL A 7 -8.45 -3.05 19.12
C VAL A 7 -8.25 -4.56 19.18
N LYS A 8 -9.21 -5.30 18.65
CA LYS A 8 -9.17 -6.74 18.70
C LYS A 8 -9.21 -7.33 17.30
N PRO A 9 -8.44 -8.38 17.04
CA PRO A 9 -8.49 -9.01 15.72
C PRO A 9 -9.77 -9.82 15.55
N ILE A 10 -10.20 -9.96 14.30
CA ILE A 10 -11.35 -10.78 13.98
C ILE A 10 -10.91 -12.15 13.47
N GLY A 11 -9.61 -12.37 13.34
CA GLY A 11 -9.09 -13.65 12.88
C GLY A 11 -7.60 -13.53 12.63
N VAL A 12 -7.03 -14.55 12.02
CA VAL A 12 -5.62 -14.56 11.67
C VAL A 12 -5.50 -14.97 10.23
N GLY A 13 -4.72 -14.21 9.47
CA GLY A 13 -4.52 -14.48 8.05
C GLY A 13 -3.04 -14.61 7.73
N GLU A 14 -2.74 -14.47 6.44
CA GLU A 14 -1.37 -14.65 5.96
C GLU A 14 -0.43 -13.59 6.46
N PHE A 15 -0.93 -12.39 6.76
CA PHE A 15 -0.08 -11.29 7.17
C PHE A 15 -0.09 -11.10 8.69
N GLY A 16 -0.75 -11.99 9.43
CA GLY A 16 -0.88 -11.88 10.87
C GLY A 16 -2.33 -11.68 11.26
N GLU A 17 -2.57 -11.03 12.39
CA GLU A 17 -3.93 -10.81 12.86
C GLU A 17 -4.68 -9.84 11.95
N ILE A 18 -5.97 -10.08 11.80
CA ILE A 18 -6.82 -9.30 10.91
C ILE A 18 -7.68 -8.36 11.74
N TYR A 19 -7.65 -7.07 11.38
CA TYR A 19 -8.39 -6.04 12.09
C TYR A 19 -9.39 -5.37 11.16
N ASP A 20 -10.62 -5.15 11.61
CA ASP A 20 -11.62 -4.47 10.78
C ASP A 20 -12.07 -3.15 11.38
N GLN A 21 -11.38 -2.64 12.38
CA GLN A 21 -11.76 -1.40 13.03
C GLN A 21 -11.24 -0.16 12.33
N PHE A 22 -10.45 -0.34 11.29
CA PHE A 22 -9.84 0.79 10.59
C PHE A 22 -10.39 1.00 9.19
N LYS A 23 -11.60 0.53 8.93
CA LYS A 23 -12.18 0.68 7.61
C LYS A 23 -12.35 2.17 7.33
N GLY A 24 -11.79 2.63 6.24
CA GLY A 24 -11.84 4.03 5.88
C GLY A 24 -10.98 4.94 6.75
N ASP A 25 -10.11 4.34 7.58
CA ASP A 25 -9.28 5.11 8.50
C ASP A 25 -7.83 4.67 8.35
N VAL A 26 -7.23 5.06 7.23
CA VAL A 26 -5.88 4.59 6.93
C VAL A 26 -4.86 5.14 7.93
N GLN A 27 -5.05 6.37 8.44
CA GLN A 27 -4.08 6.92 9.39
C GLN A 27 -4.10 6.15 10.70
N GLY A 28 -5.27 5.74 11.16
CA GLY A 28 -5.36 4.90 12.35
C GLY A 28 -4.74 3.54 12.10
N ALA A 29 -4.96 2.99 10.89
CA ALA A 29 -4.38 1.70 10.54
C ALA A 29 -2.86 1.78 10.49
N ILE A 30 -2.31 2.85 9.91
CA ILE A 30 -0.86 3.03 9.83
C ILE A 30 -0.27 3.06 11.24
N ALA A 31 -0.83 3.89 12.11
CA ALA A 31 -0.31 4.01 13.47
C ALA A 31 -0.35 2.68 14.21
N PHE A 32 -1.47 1.97 14.06
CA PHE A 32 -1.65 0.70 14.76
C PHE A 32 -0.68 -0.36 14.24
N LEU A 33 -0.62 -0.55 12.92
CA LEU A 33 0.24 -1.57 12.34
C LEU A 33 1.73 -1.24 12.54
N LEU A 34 2.08 0.05 12.52
CA LEU A 34 3.44 0.46 12.76
C LEU A 34 3.88 0.07 14.17
N ASN A 35 2.98 0.18 15.12
CA ASN A 35 3.28 -0.21 16.49
C ASN A 35 3.36 -1.73 16.65
N LYS A 36 2.47 -2.47 15.99
CA LYS A 36 2.44 -3.93 16.10
C LYS A 36 3.50 -4.60 15.23
N LYS A 37 3.79 -4.01 14.09
CA LYS A 37 4.72 -4.56 13.10
C LYS A 37 4.28 -5.93 12.61
N SER A 38 2.97 -6.11 12.48
CA SER A 38 2.39 -7.33 11.91
C SER A 38 0.89 -7.09 11.69
N GLY A 39 0.29 -7.91 10.87
CA GLY A 39 -1.15 -7.94 10.71
C GLY A 39 -1.65 -7.15 9.51
N GLU A 40 -2.97 -7.02 9.45
CA GLU A 40 -3.60 -6.32 8.34
C GLU A 40 -4.85 -5.60 8.81
N ALA A 41 -5.14 -4.47 8.17
CA ALA A 41 -6.33 -3.67 8.44
C ALA A 41 -7.21 -3.71 7.21
N ILE A 42 -8.37 -4.37 7.34
CA ILE A 42 -9.26 -4.57 6.22
C ILE A 42 -9.91 -3.26 5.82
N GLY A 43 -9.87 -2.96 4.53
CA GLY A 43 -10.57 -1.80 3.99
C GLY A 43 -10.08 -0.47 4.49
N ALA A 44 -8.83 -0.40 4.96
CA ALA A 44 -8.29 0.85 5.47
C ALA A 44 -8.25 1.94 4.39
N LEU A 45 -8.06 1.53 3.13
CA LEU A 45 -8.05 2.42 1.99
C LEU A 45 -9.25 2.16 1.09
N TYR A 46 -9.55 3.13 0.25
CA TYR A 46 -10.67 3.00 -0.67
C TYR A 46 -10.35 3.70 -1.99
N HIS A 47 -10.74 3.07 -3.09
CA HIS A 47 -10.63 3.68 -4.41
C HIS A 47 -11.96 3.49 -5.12
N LYS A 48 -12.47 4.54 -5.74
CA LYS A 48 -13.84 4.53 -6.29
C LYS A 48 -14.06 3.45 -7.33
N GLU A 49 -13.01 3.02 -8.02
CA GLU A 49 -13.15 2.01 -9.05
C GLU A 49 -12.71 0.63 -8.59
N ILE A 50 -12.04 0.52 -7.47
CA ILE A 50 -11.55 -0.75 -6.96
C ILE A 50 -12.36 -1.20 -5.76
N GLY A 51 -12.78 -0.25 -4.94
CA GLY A 51 -13.47 -0.54 -3.69
C GLY A 51 -12.49 -0.51 -2.53
N ASP A 52 -12.77 -1.29 -1.51
CA ASP A 52 -11.92 -1.34 -0.32
C ASP A 52 -10.58 -1.99 -0.63
N ILE A 53 -9.53 -1.42 -0.07
CA ILE A 53 -8.19 -1.93 -0.24
C ILE A 53 -7.60 -2.13 1.15
N ASP A 54 -7.12 -3.34 1.42
CA ASP A 54 -6.56 -3.67 2.73
C ASP A 54 -5.14 -3.13 2.85
N LEU A 55 -4.77 -2.76 4.07
CA LEU A 55 -3.41 -2.32 4.35
C LEU A 55 -2.77 -3.40 5.21
N VAL A 56 -1.69 -4.01 4.72
CA VAL A 56 -0.99 -5.08 5.45
C VAL A 56 0.36 -4.54 5.91
N TRP A 57 0.88 -5.11 6.99
CA TRP A 57 2.22 -4.73 7.44
C TRP A 57 3.26 -5.19 6.42
N GLY A 58 3.28 -6.47 6.08
CA GLY A 58 4.18 -7.00 5.07
C GLY A 58 5.62 -7.10 5.52
N GLU A 59 6.54 -6.78 4.61
CA GLU A 59 7.98 -6.90 4.86
C GLU A 59 8.73 -5.74 4.24
N GLU A 60 9.75 -5.26 4.93
CA GLU A 60 10.52 -4.13 4.45
C GLU A 60 11.24 -4.42 3.14
N GLY A 61 11.84 -5.58 3.04
CA GLY A 61 12.67 -5.89 1.91
C GLY A 61 14.00 -5.16 1.99
N THR A 62 14.75 -5.19 0.90
CA THR A 62 16.07 -4.58 0.85
C THR A 62 16.11 -3.34 -0.03
N GLY A 63 14.97 -2.95 -0.59
CA GLY A 63 14.94 -1.84 -1.52
C GLY A 63 15.09 -2.26 -2.96
N LYS A 64 15.11 -3.57 -3.21
CA LYS A 64 15.28 -4.07 -4.56
C LYS A 64 14.03 -4.78 -5.06
N SER A 65 12.88 -4.21 -4.79
CA SER A 65 11.60 -4.74 -5.26
C SER A 65 11.18 -6.01 -4.54
N ASP A 66 11.77 -6.26 -3.38
CA ASP A 66 11.47 -7.48 -2.65
C ASP A 66 10.64 -7.25 -1.39
N GLY A 67 10.30 -6.03 -1.08
CA GLY A 67 9.44 -5.77 0.06
C GLY A 67 8.03 -5.49 -0.38
N TYR A 68 7.12 -5.38 0.56
CA TYR A 68 5.73 -5.07 0.26
C TYR A 68 5.00 -4.60 1.52
N GLY A 69 3.87 -3.93 1.29
CA GLY A 69 3.02 -3.50 2.38
C GLY A 69 3.56 -2.29 3.11
N LEU A 70 2.98 -2.03 4.27
CA LEU A 70 3.30 -0.83 5.03
C LEU A 70 4.76 -0.81 5.49
N ALA A 71 5.31 -1.98 5.82
CA ALA A 71 6.71 -2.07 6.25
C ALA A 71 7.64 -1.47 5.20
N LYS A 72 7.37 -1.79 3.93
CA LYS A 72 8.17 -1.25 2.85
C LYS A 72 7.99 0.26 2.72
N LEU A 73 6.75 0.73 2.86
CA LEU A 73 6.48 2.15 2.73
C LEU A 73 7.15 2.95 3.83
N VAL A 74 7.11 2.45 5.05
CA VAL A 74 7.73 3.15 6.16
C VAL A 74 9.23 3.30 5.94
N LYS A 75 9.86 2.26 5.43
CA LYS A 75 11.31 2.27 5.28
C LYS A 75 11.76 3.02 4.02
N PHE A 76 11.12 2.80 2.91
CA PHE A 76 11.62 3.31 1.63
C PHE A 76 10.77 4.42 1.00
N HIS A 77 9.52 4.56 1.41
CA HIS A 77 8.63 5.53 0.78
C HIS A 77 7.77 6.25 1.81
N PRO A 78 8.40 6.80 2.87
CA PRO A 78 7.59 7.47 3.89
C PRO A 78 6.87 8.70 3.38
N GLU A 79 7.27 9.20 2.22
CA GLU A 79 6.65 10.40 1.66
C GLU A 79 5.17 10.19 1.34
N VAL A 80 4.70 8.94 1.20
CA VAL A 80 3.29 8.71 0.86
C VAL A 80 2.40 8.54 2.08
N LEU A 81 2.98 8.41 3.27
CA LEU A 81 2.19 7.98 4.43
C LEU A 81 1.18 9.00 4.93
N ASN A 82 1.56 10.27 4.92
CA ASN A 82 0.69 11.29 5.51
C ASN A 82 -0.62 11.48 4.76
N ASP A 83 -0.62 11.24 3.45
CA ASP A 83 -1.81 11.44 2.64
C ASP A 83 -2.14 10.20 1.84
N LEU A 84 -1.88 9.03 2.40
CA LEU A 84 -1.99 7.80 1.62
C LEU A 84 -3.36 7.61 0.98
N GLN A 85 -4.43 7.89 1.72
CA GLN A 85 -5.78 7.74 1.16
C GLN A 85 -5.98 8.69 -0.04
N SER A 86 -5.58 9.94 0.08
CA SER A 86 -5.73 10.89 -1.02
C SER A 86 -4.87 10.49 -2.19
N ILE A 87 -3.65 10.06 -1.92
CA ILE A 87 -2.72 9.67 -2.97
C ILE A 87 -3.29 8.49 -3.77
N VAL A 88 -3.74 7.46 -3.07
CA VAL A 88 -4.30 6.29 -3.74
C VAL A 88 -5.64 6.61 -4.39
N GLY A 89 -6.48 7.34 -3.68
CA GLY A 89 -7.83 7.62 -4.16
C GLY A 89 -7.87 8.50 -5.40
N ASP A 90 -6.84 9.34 -5.58
CA ASP A 90 -6.81 10.26 -6.72
C ASP A 90 -6.12 9.68 -7.95
N MET A 91 -5.51 8.51 -7.83
CA MET A 91 -4.84 7.91 -8.96
C MET A 91 -5.84 7.26 -9.91
N ILE A 92 -5.43 7.10 -11.16
CA ILE A 92 -6.26 6.39 -12.14
C ILE A 92 -5.65 5.02 -12.37
N ILE A 93 -6.49 4.11 -12.81
CA ILE A 93 -6.03 2.77 -13.14
C ILE A 93 -5.32 2.82 -14.48
N GLU A 94 -4.06 2.44 -14.49
CA GLU A 94 -3.27 2.43 -15.71
C GLU A 94 -3.18 1.05 -16.34
N VAL A 95 -3.10 0.02 -15.50
CA VAL A 95 -3.03 -1.36 -15.97
C VAL A 95 -3.83 -2.22 -15.01
N ARG A 96 -4.58 -3.15 -15.54
CA ARG A 96 -5.34 -4.08 -14.73
C ARG A 96 -5.17 -5.49 -15.31
N THR A 97 -4.76 -6.41 -14.47
CA THR A 97 -4.69 -7.81 -14.82
C THR A 97 -5.52 -8.60 -13.82
N SER A 98 -5.55 -9.91 -13.96
CA SER A 98 -6.29 -10.72 -13.00
C SER A 98 -5.65 -10.73 -11.62
N GLN A 99 -4.39 -10.31 -11.52
CA GLN A 99 -3.67 -10.40 -10.25
C GLN A 99 -3.29 -9.08 -9.64
N ARG A 100 -3.32 -8.00 -10.41
CA ARG A 100 -2.93 -6.71 -9.87
C ARG A 100 -3.48 -5.55 -10.67
N ILE A 101 -3.53 -4.41 -10.02
CA ILE A 101 -3.93 -3.16 -10.65
C ILE A 101 -2.81 -2.17 -10.41
N GLN A 102 -2.36 -1.51 -11.47
CA GLN A 102 -1.38 -0.44 -11.32
C GLN A 102 -2.08 0.88 -11.45
N LEU A 103 -1.82 1.75 -10.49
CA LEU A 103 -2.43 3.06 -10.42
C LEU A 103 -1.37 4.13 -10.60
N GLY A 104 -1.76 5.25 -11.13
CA GLY A 104 -0.80 6.34 -11.31
C GLY A 104 -1.46 7.69 -11.32
N SER A 105 -0.67 8.70 -10.99
CA SER A 105 -1.05 10.09 -11.13
C SER A 105 0.19 10.80 -11.63
N GLU A 106 0.12 12.11 -11.73
CA GLU A 106 1.27 12.86 -12.17
C GLU A 106 2.47 12.64 -11.26
N ARG A 107 2.25 12.55 -9.97
CA ARG A 107 3.34 12.46 -9.01
C ARG A 107 3.55 11.10 -8.39
N TYR A 108 2.56 10.22 -8.41
CA TYR A 108 2.63 8.99 -7.61
C TYR A 108 2.29 7.75 -8.41
N HIS A 109 2.77 6.64 -7.93
CA HIS A 109 2.45 5.33 -8.50
C HIS A 109 2.09 4.38 -7.35
N ALA A 110 1.19 3.46 -7.59
CA ALA A 110 0.83 2.44 -6.61
C ALA A 110 0.49 1.14 -7.31
N THR A 111 0.68 0.04 -6.62
CA THR A 111 0.28 -1.27 -7.10
C THR A 111 -0.62 -1.90 -6.05
N VAL A 112 -1.79 -2.34 -6.47
CA VAL A 112 -2.73 -3.05 -5.63
C VAL A 112 -2.76 -4.48 -6.13
N ARG A 113 -2.54 -5.45 -5.22
CA ARG A 113 -2.64 -6.85 -5.58
C ARG A 113 -4.06 -7.31 -5.37
N LEU A 114 -4.49 -8.22 -6.20
CA LEU A 114 -5.83 -8.77 -6.12
C LEU A 114 -5.85 -10.19 -5.56
N THR A 115 -4.68 -10.75 -5.31
CA THR A 115 -4.55 -12.10 -4.77
C THR A 115 -3.37 -12.20 -3.82
N TRP A 116 -3.40 -13.23 -2.99
CA TRP A 116 -2.25 -13.63 -2.18
C TRP A 116 -2.37 -15.14 -2.01
N ASN A 117 -1.33 -15.87 -2.45
CA ASN A 117 -1.32 -17.33 -2.35
C ASN A 117 -2.58 -17.93 -2.95
N ASP A 118 -2.98 -17.42 -4.15
CA ASP A 118 -4.13 -17.93 -4.90
C ASP A 118 -5.48 -17.67 -4.22
N ILE A 119 -5.51 -16.81 -3.22
CA ILE A 119 -6.75 -16.43 -2.57
C ILE A 119 -7.03 -14.99 -2.94
N GLU A 120 -8.27 -14.66 -3.21
CA GLU A 120 -8.65 -13.30 -3.54
C GLU A 120 -8.42 -12.39 -2.35
N LYS A 121 -7.71 -11.30 -2.57
CA LYS A 121 -7.46 -10.34 -1.51
C LYS A 121 -6.98 -9.05 -2.17
N THR A 122 -7.70 -7.96 -1.96
CA THR A 122 -7.36 -6.67 -2.53
C THR A 122 -6.54 -5.90 -1.50
N TRP A 123 -5.26 -5.72 -1.76
CA TRP A 123 -4.38 -5.08 -0.78
C TRP A 123 -3.29 -4.27 -1.46
N LEU A 124 -2.80 -3.26 -0.73
CA LEU A 124 -1.80 -2.36 -1.28
C LEU A 124 -0.42 -2.99 -1.18
N LEU A 125 0.19 -3.24 -2.32
CA LEU A 125 1.53 -3.81 -2.39
C LEU A 125 2.57 -2.74 -2.14
N THR A 126 2.46 -1.61 -2.82
CA THR A 126 3.41 -0.52 -2.69
C THR A 126 2.81 0.77 -3.25
N ALA A 127 3.39 1.89 -2.84
CA ALA A 127 3.07 3.19 -3.39
C ALA A 127 4.28 4.07 -3.21
N PHE A 128 4.55 4.95 -4.16
CA PHE A 128 5.70 5.82 -4.04
C PHE A 128 5.54 7.05 -4.92
N GLU A 129 6.32 8.07 -4.61
CA GLU A 129 6.36 9.27 -5.42
C GLU A 129 7.32 9.01 -6.57
N LYS A 130 6.89 9.34 -7.79
CA LYS A 130 7.73 9.14 -8.96
C LYS A 130 8.92 10.08 -8.88
N LYS A 131 10.08 9.65 -9.38
CA LYS A 131 11.19 10.52 -9.45
C LYS A 131 10.87 11.52 -10.49
N ASN A 132 11.09 12.73 -10.17
CA ASN A 132 10.76 13.72 -11.07
C ASN A 132 11.75 13.91 -12.03
N SER A 133 11.83 13.78 -12.70
CA SER A 133 12.72 13.94 -13.41
C SER A 133 12.88 14.88 -14.15
N VAL A 134 12.76 15.55 -14.09
CA VAL A 134 12.93 16.40 -14.67
C VAL A 134 13.88 16.37 -15.26
N SER A 135 14.20 16.31 -15.05
CA SER A 135 14.86 16.29 -15.32
C SER A 135 15.49 15.64 -15.85
N ASP A 136 15.51 15.45 -15.97
CA ASP A 136 16.05 14.90 -16.36
C ASP A 136 16.20 14.34 -17.19
N ASN A 137 16.08 14.61 -17.66
CA ASN A 137 16.08 14.28 -18.40
C ASN A 137 16.56 13.48 -18.98
N THR A 138 16.77 13.49 -19.05
CA THR A 138 17.14 12.90 -19.49
C THR A 138 17.38 11.83 -19.58
N THR A 139 17.63 11.72 -19.57
CA THR A 139 17.85 10.84 -19.59
C THR A 139 17.72 9.89 -19.43
N ASP A 140 17.57 9.86 -19.29
CA ASP A 140 17.35 8.98 -19.02
C ASP A 140 16.99 8.15 -19.10
N THR A 141 16.80 8.17 -19.25
CA THR A 141 16.26 7.54 -19.33
C THR A 141 16.30 6.57 -19.33
N VAL A 142 16.59 6.32 -19.48
CA VAL A 142 16.68 5.46 -19.40
C VAL A 142 16.38 4.76 -18.69
N GLY A 143 16.38 4.75 -18.33
CA GLY A 143 16.02 4.15 -17.60
C GLY A 143 15.64 3.58 -17.10
N THR A 144 15.29 3.45 -16.93
CA THR A 144 14.81 2.97 -16.38
C THR A 144 14.30 2.36 -16.06
N PRO A 145 14.09 2.07 -16.02
CA PRO A 145 13.45 1.46 -15.76
C PRO A 145 13.07 0.65 -15.18
N LYS A 146 12.92 0.23 -14.86
CA LYS A 146 12.57 -0.56 -14.32
C LYS A 146 12.21 -0.50 -13.25
N GLU A 147 11.57 -0.38 -13.00
CA GLU A 147 11.24 -0.31 -11.99
C GLU A 147 10.92 -1.25 -11.44
N PRO A 148 10.99 -1.39 -10.85
CA PRO A 148 10.82 -2.42 -10.13
C PRO A 148 9.56 -2.92 -9.88
N GLY A 149 9.47 -3.43 -10.07
CA GLY A 149 8.44 -3.85 -9.91
C GLY A 149 7.58 -3.90 -9.14
N GLU A 150 7.57 -3.74 -9.05
CA GLU A 150 6.77 -3.72 -8.51
C GLU A 150 6.28 -3.91 -8.58
#